data_515b675d11af4a01cf80a628e4ab5427
#
_entry.id   515b675d11af4a01cf80a628e4ab5427
#
_cell.length_a   1.000
_cell.length_b   1.000
_cell.length_c   1.000
_cell.angle_alpha   90.00
_cell.angle_beta   90.00
_cell.angle_gamma   90.00
#
_symmetry.space_group_name_H-M   'P 1'
#
loop_
_entity.id
_entity.type
_entity.pdbx_description
1 polymer ?
#
loop_
_entity_poly.entity_id
_entity_poly.type
_entity_poly.pdbx_seq_one_letter_code
_entity_poly.pdbx_strand_id
1 'polypeptide(L)'
;MKKIFCMALSAALLAGSMPAYAAEESLFTKTPHTFTARVGTTEFTKDGKAQPLDVPIYIKDGYTMLPLRTFMKAALGEKSQMAWDNETKAATVAFGGNLIRFSIKENTIAKNGKDLPVWGKMEVKDGRVFVPLRNWSGILQSIGYLIEEGDITWDSTTKLATVRAVEQKLDPSNGLEKPALSGKGAQASYAVALSTQYDEIEPLGDGYFL
;
A
#
# COMPACT_ATOMS: atom_id res chain seq x y z
N MET A 1 43.20 -28.63 62.05
CA MET A 1 44.07 -28.43 60.88
C MET A 1 43.38 -29.01 59.64
N LYS A 2 42.61 -28.17 58.95
CA LYS A 2 41.95 -28.58 57.70
C LYS A 2 42.51 -27.71 56.59
N LYS A 3 43.19 -28.31 55.63
CA LYS A 3 43.81 -27.70 54.48
C LYS A 3 42.68 -27.48 53.45
N ILE A 4 42.42 -26.21 53.09
CA ILE A 4 41.50 -25.82 52.03
C ILE A 4 42.30 -25.78 50.73
N PHE A 5 41.89 -26.62 49.79
CA PHE A 5 42.48 -26.73 48.45
C PHE A 5 41.70 -25.76 47.54
N CYS A 6 42.30 -24.66 47.15
CA CYS A 6 41.73 -23.76 46.16
C CYS A 6 41.98 -24.35 44.77
N MET A 7 40.90 -24.81 44.15
CA MET A 7 40.88 -25.20 42.74
C MET A 7 40.53 -23.99 41.91
N ALA A 8 41.50 -23.44 41.19
CA ALA A 8 41.28 -22.37 40.23
C ALA A 8 40.62 -22.95 38.96
N LEU A 9 39.36 -22.61 38.72
CA LEU A 9 38.63 -23.00 37.52
C LEU A 9 38.90 -21.93 36.45
N SER A 10 39.77 -22.24 35.50
CA SER A 10 40.03 -21.40 34.33
C SER A 10 38.82 -21.49 33.38
N ALA A 11 37.95 -20.48 33.40
CA ALA A 11 36.90 -20.31 32.39
C ALA A 11 37.52 -19.82 31.09
N ALA A 12 37.70 -20.72 30.13
CA ALA A 12 38.03 -20.35 28.75
C ALA A 12 36.81 -19.69 28.12
N LEU A 13 36.86 -18.37 27.91
CA LEU A 13 35.91 -17.61 27.07
C LEU A 13 36.09 -18.07 25.63
N LEU A 14 35.26 -18.98 25.18
CA LEU A 14 35.00 -19.17 23.75
C LEU A 14 34.24 -17.96 23.25
N ALA A 15 34.96 -16.97 22.75
CA ALA A 15 34.40 -15.92 21.94
C ALA A 15 33.94 -16.54 20.60
N GLY A 16 32.77 -17.16 20.62
CA GLY A 16 32.05 -17.50 19.40
C GLY A 16 31.71 -16.22 18.69
N SER A 17 32.37 -15.99 17.56
CA SER A 17 31.92 -14.97 16.60
C SER A 17 30.51 -15.35 16.19
N MET A 18 29.51 -14.68 16.78
CA MET A 18 28.17 -14.71 16.22
C MET A 18 28.27 -14.12 14.80
N PRO A 19 27.80 -14.83 13.77
CA PRO A 19 27.67 -14.19 12.48
C PRO A 19 26.79 -12.97 12.70
N ALA A 20 27.32 -11.78 12.42
CA ALA A 20 26.51 -10.60 12.30
C ALA A 20 25.51 -10.93 11.19
N TYR A 21 24.26 -11.19 11.55
CA TYR A 21 23.16 -11.12 10.60
C TYR A 21 23.20 -9.69 10.07
N ALA A 22 23.77 -9.53 8.88
CA ALA A 22 23.62 -8.30 8.12
C ALA A 22 22.11 -8.06 8.08
N ALA A 23 21.69 -6.90 8.60
CA ALA A 23 20.30 -6.47 8.46
C ALA A 23 20.02 -6.54 6.95
N GLU A 24 19.07 -7.39 6.53
CA GLU A 24 18.63 -7.40 5.15
C GLU A 24 18.17 -5.98 4.85
N GLU A 25 18.93 -5.27 4.04
CA GLU A 25 18.53 -3.96 3.55
C GLU A 25 17.22 -4.17 2.82
N SER A 26 16.15 -3.62 3.39
CA SER A 26 14.81 -3.78 2.83
C SER A 26 14.78 -3.14 1.45
N LEU A 27 14.45 -3.93 0.42
CA LEU A 27 14.25 -3.41 -0.95
C LEU A 27 13.16 -2.33 -1.02
N PHE A 28 12.43 -2.14 0.06
CA PHE A 28 11.30 -1.21 0.12
C PHE A 28 11.51 -0.17 1.22
N THR A 29 11.33 1.09 0.86
CA THR A 29 11.09 2.15 1.82
C THR A 29 9.67 2.03 2.37
N LYS A 30 9.52 2.05 3.70
CA LYS A 30 8.24 1.95 4.40
C LYS A 30 7.89 3.29 5.03
N THR A 31 6.77 3.89 4.65
CA THR A 31 6.31 5.17 5.18
C THR A 31 4.93 5.01 5.81
N PRO A 32 4.78 5.21 7.14
CA PRO A 32 3.48 5.15 7.79
C PRO A 32 2.63 6.35 7.43
N HIS A 33 1.33 6.11 7.21
CA HIS A 33 0.32 7.13 6.94
C HIS A 33 -0.91 6.91 7.80
N THR A 34 -1.56 8.00 8.18
CA THR A 34 -2.83 7.97 8.90
C THR A 34 -3.85 8.83 8.16
N PHE A 35 -4.95 8.22 7.76
CA PHE A 35 -6.09 8.92 7.19
C PHE A 35 -7.19 9.02 8.25
N THR A 36 -7.78 10.21 8.43
CA THR A 36 -8.93 10.38 9.31
C THR A 36 -10.11 11.01 8.59
N ALA A 37 -11.31 10.58 8.93
CA ALA A 37 -12.55 11.01 8.30
C ALA A 37 -13.62 11.20 9.37
N ARG A 38 -14.12 12.45 9.55
CA ARG A 38 -15.18 12.76 10.52
C ARG A 38 -16.55 12.75 9.85
N VAL A 39 -17.41 11.85 10.29
CA VAL A 39 -18.77 11.73 9.75
C VAL A 39 -19.62 12.96 10.10
N GLY A 40 -20.42 13.40 9.13
CA GLY A 40 -21.28 14.58 9.24
C GLY A 40 -20.56 15.89 8.93
N THR A 41 -19.29 15.84 8.54
CA THR A 41 -18.44 17.01 8.23
C THR A 41 -17.69 16.83 6.92
N THR A 42 -16.98 17.88 6.50
CA THR A 42 -16.01 17.86 5.40
C THR A 42 -14.57 17.68 5.93
N GLU A 43 -14.40 17.21 7.15
CA GLU A 43 -13.09 16.99 7.77
C GLU A 43 -12.51 15.64 7.33
N PHE A 44 -11.51 15.71 6.47
CA PHE A 44 -10.71 14.58 6.04
C PHE A 44 -9.23 14.97 6.07
N THR A 45 -8.39 14.13 6.68
CA THR A 45 -6.96 14.42 6.79
C THR A 45 -6.11 13.23 6.32
N LYS A 46 -4.90 13.52 5.84
CA LYS A 46 -3.79 12.57 5.71
C LYS A 46 -2.63 13.10 6.54
N ASP A 47 -2.14 12.29 7.49
CA ASP A 47 -1.03 12.64 8.38
C ASP A 47 -1.24 13.98 9.11
N GLY A 48 -2.48 14.22 9.56
CA GLY A 48 -2.92 15.45 10.22
C GLY A 48 -3.09 16.65 9.29
N LYS A 49 -2.77 16.54 8.00
CA LYS A 49 -2.96 17.61 7.01
C LYS A 49 -4.34 17.50 6.36
N ALA A 50 -5.11 18.59 6.42
CA ALA A 50 -6.42 18.64 5.78
C ALA A 50 -6.34 18.37 4.28
N GLN A 51 -7.27 17.56 3.78
CA GLN A 51 -7.44 17.27 2.36
C GLN A 51 -8.70 17.98 1.85
N PRO A 52 -8.68 18.52 0.63
CA PRO A 52 -9.83 19.20 0.08
C PRO A 52 -11.05 18.28 -0.02
N LEU A 53 -12.14 18.62 0.67
CA LEU A 53 -13.38 17.88 0.66
C LEU A 53 -14.54 18.87 0.59
N ASP A 54 -15.31 18.82 -0.51
CA ASP A 54 -16.40 19.73 -0.81
C ASP A 54 -17.80 19.18 -0.44
N VAL A 55 -17.85 17.93 0.00
CA VAL A 55 -19.08 17.23 0.37
C VAL A 55 -18.89 16.49 1.68
N PRO A 56 -19.91 16.43 2.56
CA PRO A 56 -19.76 15.77 3.84
C PRO A 56 -19.63 14.25 3.72
N ILE A 57 -18.84 13.68 4.62
CA ILE A 57 -18.77 12.25 4.88
C ILE A 57 -20.04 11.85 5.63
N TYR A 58 -20.66 10.74 5.27
CA TYR A 58 -21.90 10.29 5.90
C TYR A 58 -21.94 8.78 6.14
N ILE A 59 -22.93 8.32 6.89
CA ILE A 59 -23.20 6.88 7.07
C ILE A 59 -24.41 6.49 6.23
N LYS A 60 -24.29 5.39 5.50
CA LYS A 60 -25.38 4.74 4.78
C LYS A 60 -25.32 3.24 4.97
N ASP A 61 -26.45 2.64 5.34
CA ASP A 61 -26.57 1.18 5.55
C ASP A 61 -25.48 0.62 6.48
N GLY A 62 -25.09 1.40 7.52
CA GLY A 62 -24.02 1.04 8.46
C GLY A 62 -22.59 1.24 7.95
N TYR A 63 -22.39 1.78 6.76
CA TYR A 63 -21.08 2.06 6.19
C TYR A 63 -20.77 3.55 6.19
N THR A 64 -19.57 3.92 6.61
CA THR A 64 -19.04 5.27 6.40
C THR A 64 -18.71 5.46 4.93
N MET A 65 -19.33 6.45 4.30
CA MET A 65 -19.22 6.74 2.87
C MET A 65 -18.18 7.84 2.64
N LEU A 66 -17.13 7.53 1.89
CA LEU A 66 -16.05 8.47 1.55
C LEU A 66 -16.06 8.82 0.06
N PRO A 67 -15.83 10.10 -0.30
CA PRO A 67 -15.71 10.50 -1.70
C PRO A 67 -14.46 9.90 -2.34
N LEU A 68 -14.65 9.17 -3.44
CA LEU A 68 -13.60 8.47 -4.17
C LEU A 68 -12.44 9.41 -4.55
N ARG A 69 -12.74 10.54 -5.16
CA ARG A 69 -11.73 11.47 -5.70
C ARG A 69 -10.77 11.96 -4.62
N THR A 70 -11.32 12.45 -3.51
CA THR A 70 -10.52 13.00 -2.42
C THR A 70 -9.62 11.95 -1.81
N PHE A 71 -10.16 10.76 -1.54
CA PHE A 71 -9.38 9.70 -0.94
C PHE A 71 -8.26 9.19 -1.88
N MET A 72 -8.56 8.95 -3.15
CA MET A 72 -7.56 8.50 -4.12
C MET A 72 -6.46 9.54 -4.35
N LYS A 73 -6.79 10.82 -4.38
CA LYS A 73 -5.78 11.88 -4.44
C LYS A 73 -4.90 11.93 -3.20
N ALA A 74 -5.47 11.76 -2.02
CA ALA A 74 -4.70 11.68 -0.77
C ALA A 74 -3.76 10.46 -0.75
N ALA A 75 -4.22 9.31 -1.27
CA ALA A 75 -3.42 8.09 -1.29
C ALA A 75 -2.33 8.11 -2.38
N LEU A 76 -2.66 8.52 -3.60
CA LEU A 76 -1.79 8.42 -4.79
C LEU A 76 -1.09 9.73 -5.17
N GLY A 77 -1.54 10.86 -4.60
CA GLY A 77 -1.06 12.19 -4.96
C GLY A 77 -1.65 12.72 -6.28
N GLU A 78 -1.18 13.91 -6.70
CA GLU A 78 -1.70 14.64 -7.86
C GLU A 78 -1.41 13.97 -9.22
N LYS A 79 -0.50 12.99 -9.27
CA LYS A 79 -0.18 12.24 -10.50
C LYS A 79 -1.26 11.24 -10.89
N SER A 80 -2.23 10.96 -10.00
CA SER A 80 -3.36 10.11 -10.33
C SER A 80 -4.35 10.85 -11.23
N GLN A 81 -4.79 10.18 -12.30
CA GLN A 81 -5.80 10.68 -13.23
C GLN A 81 -7.12 9.95 -12.97
N MET A 82 -8.22 10.70 -12.98
CA MET A 82 -9.55 10.12 -12.78
C MET A 82 -10.48 10.51 -13.92
N ALA A 83 -11.18 9.52 -14.46
CA ALA A 83 -12.19 9.68 -15.48
C ALA A 83 -13.53 9.11 -14.97
N TRP A 84 -14.63 9.68 -15.48
CA TRP A 84 -15.98 9.19 -15.28
C TRP A 84 -16.60 8.84 -16.62
N ASP A 85 -17.13 7.63 -16.71
CA ASP A 85 -17.90 7.17 -17.84
C ASP A 85 -19.39 7.18 -17.46
N ASN A 86 -20.15 8.06 -18.10
CA ASN A 86 -21.55 8.24 -17.81
C ASN A 86 -22.44 7.12 -18.39
N GLU A 87 -22.00 6.45 -19.44
CA GLU A 87 -22.72 5.34 -20.07
C GLU A 87 -22.67 4.09 -19.19
N THR A 88 -21.47 3.69 -18.79
CA THR A 88 -21.26 2.50 -17.94
C THR A 88 -21.41 2.80 -16.45
N LYS A 89 -21.60 4.08 -16.05
CA LYS A 89 -21.65 4.51 -14.65
C LYS A 89 -20.43 4.02 -13.86
N ALA A 90 -19.25 4.22 -14.42
CA ALA A 90 -18.00 3.77 -13.83
C ALA A 90 -17.00 4.93 -13.66
N ALA A 91 -16.31 4.94 -12.53
CA ALA A 91 -15.13 5.77 -12.33
C ALA A 91 -13.87 4.93 -12.59
N THR A 92 -12.87 5.56 -13.19
CA THR A 92 -11.57 4.94 -13.45
C THR A 92 -10.48 5.81 -12.87
N VAL A 93 -9.54 5.19 -12.17
CA VAL A 93 -8.35 5.85 -11.60
C VAL A 93 -7.12 5.24 -12.22
N ALA A 94 -6.32 6.05 -12.92
CA ALA A 94 -5.06 5.65 -13.56
C ALA A 94 -3.88 6.24 -12.78
N PHE A 95 -2.86 5.42 -12.51
CA PHE A 95 -1.65 5.82 -11.80
C PHE A 95 -0.52 4.81 -12.06
N GLY A 96 0.71 5.28 -12.31
CA GLY A 96 1.91 4.44 -12.40
C GLY A 96 1.75 3.18 -13.29
N GLY A 97 1.06 3.30 -14.44
CA GLY A 97 0.75 2.17 -15.33
C GLY A 97 -0.38 1.25 -14.85
N ASN A 98 -0.98 1.52 -13.70
CA ASN A 98 -2.11 0.76 -13.17
C ASN A 98 -3.45 1.46 -13.40
N LEU A 99 -4.52 0.68 -13.42
CA LEU A 99 -5.88 1.13 -13.59
C LEU A 99 -6.79 0.48 -12.53
N ILE A 100 -7.54 1.31 -11.80
CA ILE A 100 -8.61 0.82 -10.92
C ILE A 100 -9.95 1.31 -11.48
N ARG A 101 -10.86 0.39 -11.73
CA ARG A 101 -12.22 0.66 -12.19
C ARG A 101 -13.21 0.42 -11.06
N PHE A 102 -14.09 1.40 -10.84
CA PHE A 102 -15.20 1.35 -9.89
C PHE A 102 -16.50 1.36 -10.70
N SER A 103 -17.13 0.22 -10.87
CA SER A 103 -18.43 0.13 -11.54
C SER A 103 -19.55 0.32 -10.51
N ILE A 104 -20.23 1.46 -10.58
CA ILE A 104 -21.29 1.78 -9.60
C ILE A 104 -22.54 0.96 -9.89
N LYS A 105 -22.85 0.75 -11.18
CA LYS A 105 -24.01 -0.03 -11.62
C LYS A 105 -23.93 -1.50 -11.18
N GLU A 106 -22.76 -2.11 -11.32
CA GLU A 106 -22.48 -3.50 -11.01
C GLU A 106 -22.03 -3.69 -9.56
N ASN A 107 -21.68 -2.62 -8.88
CA ASN A 107 -21.08 -2.59 -7.54
C ASN A 107 -19.81 -3.42 -7.46
N THR A 108 -18.90 -3.26 -8.43
CA THR A 108 -17.61 -3.96 -8.49
C THR A 108 -16.44 -2.99 -8.48
N ILE A 109 -15.32 -3.43 -7.94
CA ILE A 109 -14.03 -2.73 -7.98
C ILE A 109 -13.02 -3.70 -8.57
N ALA A 110 -12.30 -3.28 -9.61
CA ALA A 110 -11.29 -4.11 -10.24
C ALA A 110 -9.99 -3.32 -10.46
N LYS A 111 -8.83 -3.94 -10.17
CA LYS A 111 -7.51 -3.39 -10.52
C LYS A 111 -6.91 -4.20 -11.65
N ASN A 112 -6.55 -3.53 -12.76
CA ASN A 112 -5.99 -4.16 -13.97
C ASN A 112 -6.81 -5.39 -14.43
N GLY A 113 -8.14 -5.30 -14.32
CA GLY A 113 -9.06 -6.38 -14.68
C GLY A 113 -9.28 -7.46 -13.61
N LYS A 114 -8.53 -7.43 -12.50
CA LYS A 114 -8.71 -8.37 -11.38
C LYS A 114 -9.65 -7.76 -10.33
N ASP A 115 -10.71 -8.49 -10.00
CA ASP A 115 -11.70 -8.05 -9.03
C ASP A 115 -11.13 -7.97 -7.60
N LEU A 116 -11.53 -6.91 -6.88
CA LEU A 116 -11.29 -6.75 -5.45
C LEU A 116 -12.59 -7.05 -4.68
N PRO A 117 -12.49 -7.55 -3.45
CA PRO A 117 -13.67 -7.73 -2.59
C PRO A 117 -14.40 -6.41 -2.36
N VAL A 118 -15.73 -6.42 -2.39
CA VAL A 118 -16.58 -5.24 -2.17
C VAL A 118 -17.52 -5.45 -1.01
N TRP A 119 -17.52 -4.50 -0.07
CA TRP A 119 -18.43 -4.44 1.07
C TRP A 119 -19.33 -3.21 0.97
N GLY A 120 -20.61 -3.42 1.15
CA GLY A 120 -21.61 -2.35 1.02
C GLY A 120 -21.82 -1.92 -0.43
N LYS A 121 -22.58 -0.86 -0.61
CA LYS A 121 -22.95 -0.36 -1.93
C LYS A 121 -22.30 0.98 -2.21
N MET A 122 -21.57 1.06 -3.31
CA MET A 122 -21.10 2.34 -3.85
C MET A 122 -22.25 3.12 -4.46
N GLU A 123 -22.16 4.45 -4.44
CA GLU A 123 -23.19 5.27 -5.07
C GLU A 123 -22.65 6.58 -5.65
N VAL A 124 -23.44 7.17 -6.53
CA VAL A 124 -23.26 8.56 -6.97
C VAL A 124 -24.26 9.42 -6.21
N LYS A 125 -23.76 10.42 -5.50
CA LYS A 125 -24.57 11.41 -4.79
C LYS A 125 -23.98 12.80 -5.04
N ASP A 126 -24.83 13.76 -5.36
CA ASP A 126 -24.44 15.15 -5.64
C ASP A 126 -23.25 15.26 -6.63
N GLY A 127 -23.27 14.41 -7.68
CA GLY A 127 -22.21 14.36 -8.70
C GLY A 127 -20.88 13.79 -8.22
N ARG A 128 -20.83 13.15 -7.06
CA ARG A 128 -19.63 12.50 -6.48
C ARG A 128 -19.85 11.01 -6.32
N VAL A 129 -18.82 10.23 -6.62
CA VAL A 129 -18.78 8.80 -6.31
C VAL A 129 -18.37 8.61 -4.85
N PHE A 130 -19.19 7.89 -4.11
CA PHE A 130 -18.91 7.50 -2.72
C PHE A 130 -18.65 6.00 -2.64
N VAL A 131 -17.64 5.65 -1.86
CA VAL A 131 -17.20 4.26 -1.63
C VAL A 131 -17.23 3.98 -0.14
N PRO A 132 -17.83 2.86 0.31
CA PRO A 132 -17.79 2.47 1.72
C PRO A 132 -16.37 2.33 2.24
N LEU A 133 -16.11 2.86 3.43
CA LEU A 133 -14.77 2.90 4.07
C LEU A 133 -14.10 1.52 4.10
N ARG A 134 -14.87 0.46 4.35
CA ARG A 134 -14.34 -0.90 4.44
C ARG A 134 -13.64 -1.38 3.16
N ASN A 135 -14.01 -0.86 1.99
CA ASN A 135 -13.35 -1.20 0.73
C ASN A 135 -11.93 -0.61 0.61
N TRP A 136 -11.63 0.43 1.39
CA TRP A 136 -10.36 1.12 1.27
C TRP A 136 -9.17 0.28 1.71
N SER A 137 -9.35 -0.71 2.59
CA SER A 137 -8.26 -1.66 2.91
C SER A 137 -7.79 -2.42 1.67
N GLY A 138 -8.72 -3.06 0.94
CA GLY A 138 -8.38 -3.78 -0.28
C GLY A 138 -7.85 -2.88 -1.39
N ILE A 139 -8.42 -1.66 -1.53
CA ILE A 139 -7.95 -0.68 -2.50
C ILE A 139 -6.51 -0.26 -2.18
N LEU A 140 -6.23 0.15 -0.93
CA LEU A 140 -4.90 0.59 -0.50
C LEU A 140 -3.88 -0.54 -0.61
N GLN A 141 -4.21 -1.77 -0.19
CA GLN A 141 -3.35 -2.93 -0.38
C GLN A 141 -3.02 -3.16 -1.85
N SER A 142 -4.01 -3.02 -2.73
CA SER A 142 -3.81 -3.19 -4.17
C SER A 142 -2.86 -2.16 -4.80
N ILE A 143 -2.62 -1.03 -4.14
CA ILE A 143 -1.75 0.06 -4.62
C ILE A 143 -0.44 0.18 -3.84
N GLY A 144 -0.09 -0.82 -3.03
CA GLY A 144 1.21 -0.90 -2.37
C GLY A 144 1.24 -0.44 -0.92
N TYR A 145 0.08 -0.34 -0.25
CA TYR A 145 0.03 -0.13 1.19
C TYR A 145 -0.12 -1.45 1.94
N LEU A 146 0.55 -1.56 3.07
CA LEU A 146 0.27 -2.59 4.07
C LEU A 146 -0.81 -2.06 5.02
N ILE A 147 -1.82 -2.87 5.27
CA ILE A 147 -2.89 -2.64 6.24
C ILE A 147 -3.13 -3.95 6.96
N GLU A 148 -3.10 -3.91 8.29
CA GLU A 148 -3.33 -5.07 9.14
C GLU A 148 -4.73 -5.03 9.77
N GLU A 149 -5.10 -6.12 10.43
CA GLU A 149 -6.33 -6.16 11.22
C GLU A 149 -6.26 -5.15 12.37
N GLY A 150 -7.32 -4.34 12.52
CA GLY A 150 -7.35 -3.26 13.53
C GLY A 150 -6.83 -1.90 13.05
N ASP A 151 -6.25 -1.81 11.84
CA ASP A 151 -5.80 -0.53 11.29
C ASP A 151 -6.95 0.37 10.82
N ILE A 152 -8.14 -0.20 10.60
CA ILE A 152 -9.36 0.57 10.36
C ILE A 152 -10.18 0.59 11.64
N THR A 153 -10.27 1.75 12.26
CA THR A 153 -10.98 1.95 13.52
C THR A 153 -12.12 2.97 13.38
N TRP A 154 -13.13 2.81 14.23
CA TRP A 154 -14.26 3.72 14.35
C TRP A 154 -14.47 4.14 15.80
N ASP A 155 -14.47 5.44 16.04
CA ASP A 155 -14.85 6.03 17.33
C ASP A 155 -16.27 6.60 17.22
N SER A 156 -17.22 5.97 17.90
CA SER A 156 -18.62 6.36 17.86
C SER A 156 -18.91 7.67 18.62
N THR A 157 -18.07 8.04 19.59
CA THR A 157 -18.21 9.26 20.39
C THR A 157 -17.85 10.49 19.57
N THR A 158 -16.69 10.44 18.90
CA THR A 158 -16.19 11.54 18.06
C THR A 158 -16.66 11.45 16.61
N LYS A 159 -17.32 10.34 16.24
CA LYS A 159 -17.72 10.00 14.86
C LYS A 159 -16.53 10.01 13.89
N LEU A 160 -15.38 9.58 14.36
CA LEU A 160 -14.13 9.57 13.62
C LEU A 160 -13.81 8.18 13.12
N ALA A 161 -13.63 8.04 11.83
CA ALA A 161 -13.02 6.88 11.20
C ALA A 161 -11.52 7.14 11.02
N THR A 162 -10.69 6.15 11.33
CA THR A 162 -9.24 6.22 11.14
C THR A 162 -8.77 5.01 10.36
N VAL A 163 -7.91 5.24 9.35
CA VAL A 163 -7.21 4.21 8.59
C VAL A 163 -5.73 4.44 8.76
N ARG A 164 -5.01 3.46 9.33
CA ARG A 164 -3.55 3.43 9.36
C ARG A 164 -3.08 2.53 8.22
N ALA A 165 -2.03 2.95 7.53
CA ALA A 165 -1.49 2.21 6.42
C ALA A 165 0.00 2.51 6.27
N VAL A 166 0.80 1.54 5.85
CA VAL A 166 2.23 1.72 5.58
C VAL A 166 2.45 1.66 4.08
N GLU A 167 2.78 2.79 3.47
CA GLU A 167 3.13 2.83 2.05
C GLU A 167 4.47 2.12 1.84
N GLN A 168 4.51 1.17 0.90
CA GLN A 168 5.74 0.51 0.46
C GLN A 168 6.12 1.02 -0.92
N LYS A 169 7.32 1.57 -1.02
CA LYS A 169 7.91 1.96 -2.31
C LYS A 169 9.20 1.20 -2.52
N LEU A 170 9.41 0.69 -3.73
CA LEU A 170 10.70 0.13 -4.10
C LEU A 170 11.77 1.21 -3.94
N ASP A 171 12.82 0.92 -3.19
CA ASP A 171 13.98 1.79 -3.06
C ASP A 171 15.03 1.38 -4.11
N PRO A 172 15.19 2.13 -5.18
CA PRO A 172 16.13 1.79 -6.24
C PRO A 172 17.60 1.88 -5.80
N SER A 173 17.89 2.46 -4.64
CA SER A 173 19.24 2.53 -4.08
C SER A 173 19.66 1.25 -3.35
N ASN A 174 18.68 0.47 -2.88
CA ASN A 174 18.91 -0.75 -2.13
C ASN A 174 18.80 -1.98 -3.06
N GLY A 175 19.93 -2.48 -3.54
CA GLY A 175 20.04 -3.78 -4.19
C GLY A 175 19.90 -3.84 -5.71
N LEU A 176 19.71 -2.71 -6.38
CA LEU A 176 19.91 -2.63 -7.82
C LEU A 176 21.31 -2.08 -8.09
N GLU A 177 22.36 -2.90 -7.90
CA GLU A 177 23.64 -2.58 -8.52
C GLU A 177 23.39 -2.42 -10.01
N LYS A 178 23.54 -1.20 -10.53
CA LYS A 178 23.62 -0.97 -11.96
C LYS A 178 24.75 -1.88 -12.46
N PRO A 179 24.48 -2.88 -13.30
CA PRO A 179 25.58 -3.65 -13.87
C PRO A 179 26.52 -2.68 -14.55
N ALA A 180 27.78 -2.70 -14.14
CA ALA A 180 28.81 -1.90 -14.78
C ALA A 180 28.91 -2.42 -16.23
N LEU A 181 28.33 -1.71 -17.17
CA LEU A 181 28.47 -1.97 -18.60
C LEU A 181 29.93 -1.62 -18.98
N SER A 182 30.85 -2.50 -18.68
CA SER A 182 32.23 -2.39 -19.14
C SER A 182 32.44 -3.36 -20.31
N GLY A 183 32.45 -2.81 -21.50
CA GLY A 183 32.90 -3.56 -22.70
C GLY A 183 31.94 -3.44 -23.88
N LYS A 184 32.51 -3.19 -25.06
CA LYS A 184 31.81 -3.30 -26.34
C LYS A 184 31.29 -4.74 -26.48
N GLY A 185 29.96 -4.91 -26.48
CA GLY A 185 29.30 -6.19 -26.78
C GLY A 185 28.81 -7.01 -25.59
N ALA A 186 28.80 -6.44 -24.37
CA ALA A 186 28.18 -7.13 -23.22
C ALA A 186 26.65 -7.03 -23.33
N GLN A 187 25.98 -8.14 -23.60
CA GLN A 187 24.55 -8.26 -23.34
C GLN A 187 24.35 -8.21 -21.83
N ALA A 188 23.64 -7.17 -21.36
CA ALA A 188 23.26 -7.09 -19.98
C ALA A 188 22.19 -8.16 -19.69
N SER A 189 22.53 -9.18 -18.93
CA SER A 189 21.54 -10.09 -18.35
C SER A 189 21.09 -9.47 -17.02
N TYR A 190 19.87 -8.99 -16.96
CA TYR A 190 19.26 -8.53 -15.73
C TYR A 190 18.70 -9.74 -14.99
N ALA A 191 19.29 -10.11 -13.87
CA ALA A 191 18.64 -10.97 -12.90
C ALA A 191 17.72 -10.11 -12.03
N VAL A 192 16.47 -9.95 -12.44
CA VAL A 192 15.46 -9.38 -11.58
C VAL A 192 14.98 -10.50 -10.65
N ALA A 193 15.25 -10.40 -9.38
CA ALA A 193 14.59 -11.23 -8.38
C ALA A 193 13.11 -10.78 -8.30
N LEU A 194 12.29 -11.29 -9.20
CA LEU A 194 10.85 -11.12 -9.12
C LEU A 194 10.33 -12.02 -8.00
N SER A 195 9.47 -11.46 -7.15
CA SER A 195 8.80 -12.26 -6.14
C SER A 195 8.08 -13.43 -6.80
N THR A 196 8.07 -14.58 -6.16
CA THR A 196 7.48 -15.85 -6.63
C THR A 196 5.97 -15.82 -6.87
N GLN A 197 5.36 -14.64 -7.04
CA GLN A 197 3.93 -14.45 -7.31
C GLN A 197 3.56 -14.43 -8.80
N TYR A 198 4.51 -14.59 -9.70
CA TYR A 198 4.25 -14.68 -11.14
C TYR A 198 4.61 -16.08 -11.61
N ASP A 199 3.61 -16.82 -12.06
CA ASP A 199 3.78 -18.20 -12.53
C ASP A 199 4.49 -18.30 -13.88
N GLU A 200 4.56 -17.20 -14.66
CA GLU A 200 5.19 -17.18 -15.96
C GLU A 200 5.65 -15.77 -16.35
N ILE A 201 6.89 -15.62 -16.78
CA ILE A 201 7.45 -14.38 -17.32
C ILE A 201 7.99 -14.69 -18.71
N GLU A 202 7.30 -14.20 -19.73
CA GLU A 202 7.78 -14.31 -21.11
C GLU A 202 8.60 -13.08 -21.51
N PRO A 203 9.79 -13.26 -22.08
CA PRO A 203 10.56 -12.15 -22.63
C PRO A 203 9.91 -11.66 -23.92
N LEU A 204 9.61 -10.37 -23.98
CA LEU A 204 9.05 -9.68 -25.16
C LEU A 204 10.15 -9.12 -26.06
N GLY A 205 11.21 -9.73 -26.34
CA GLY A 205 12.26 -9.16 -27.18
C GLY A 205 12.70 -7.74 -26.76
N ASP A 206 13.86 -7.29 -27.14
CA ASP A 206 14.40 -5.94 -26.86
C ASP A 206 14.47 -5.53 -25.37
N GLY A 207 14.49 -6.48 -24.44
CA GLY A 207 14.69 -6.22 -23.01
C GLY A 207 13.44 -5.83 -22.20
N TYR A 208 12.26 -6.05 -22.76
CA TYR A 208 10.98 -5.86 -22.06
C TYR A 208 10.42 -7.20 -21.54
N PHE A 209 9.69 -7.14 -20.42
CA PHE A 209 8.98 -8.26 -19.81
C PHE A 209 7.53 -7.87 -19.53
N LEU A 210 6.62 -8.82 -19.67
CA LEU A 210 5.21 -8.69 -19.27
C LEU A 210 5.01 -9.11 -17.82
#